data_6d3997674060bba82ee2b6830c00a473
#
_entry.id   6d3997674060bba82ee2b6830c00a473
#
_cell.length_a   1.000
_cell.length_b   1.000
_cell.length_c   1.000
_cell.angle_alpha   90.00
_cell.angle_beta   90.00
_cell.angle_gamma   90.00
#
_symmetry.space_group_name_H-M   'P 1'
#
loop_
_entity.id
_entity.type
_entity.pdbx_description
1 polymer ?
#
loop_
_entity_poly.entity_id
_entity_poly.type
_entity_poly.pdbx_seq_one_letter_code
_entity_poly.pdbx_strand_id
1 'polypeptide(L)'
;MNANEYLQSSTLYRKLIHGPYGKFARVYAGRLSDEGFGRQCTWRSLSLFRELMDWHVGNGHDPQDLSEVHVDRFLEHRFKHWSPDSGDRSALRRLLSALREEGLVPAAAPVERTEHEQIVDKFAAYLTRERGLAASTVEHNKLLAHRFLQEVCPAGADGFAALTPEMVIGYVERH
;
A
#
# COMPACT_ATOMS: atom_id res chain seq x y z
N MET A 1 20.35 -15.76 4.48
CA MET A 1 19.71 -16.13 3.19
C MET A 1 18.88 -14.93 2.73
N ASN A 2 19.27 -14.32 1.63
CA ASN A 2 18.55 -13.22 0.99
C ASN A 2 17.43 -13.75 0.06
N ALA A 3 16.67 -12.82 -0.59
CA ALA A 3 15.58 -13.21 -1.49
C ALA A 3 16.06 -14.11 -2.62
N ASN A 4 17.19 -13.80 -3.24
CA ASN A 4 17.72 -14.52 -4.38
C ASN A 4 18.06 -15.98 -4.05
N GLU A 5 18.76 -16.21 -2.94
CA GLU A 5 19.08 -17.56 -2.44
C GLU A 5 17.80 -18.36 -2.13
N TYR A 6 16.81 -17.70 -1.53
CA TYR A 6 15.52 -18.32 -1.25
C TYR A 6 14.80 -18.72 -2.55
N LEU A 7 14.73 -17.83 -3.54
CA LEU A 7 14.03 -18.10 -4.80
C LEU A 7 14.60 -19.32 -5.54
N GLN A 8 15.92 -19.46 -5.56
CA GLN A 8 16.58 -20.62 -6.20
C GLN A 8 16.18 -21.95 -5.57
N SER A 9 15.97 -22.00 -4.25
CA SER A 9 15.64 -23.22 -3.50
C SER A 9 14.14 -23.42 -3.23
N SER A 10 13.31 -22.40 -3.47
CA SER A 10 11.91 -22.36 -3.06
C SER A 10 11.00 -23.24 -3.94
N THR A 11 10.38 -24.23 -3.31
CA THR A 11 9.32 -25.03 -3.96
C THR A 11 8.08 -24.19 -4.27
N LEU A 12 7.74 -23.22 -3.41
CA LEU A 12 6.63 -22.28 -3.64
C LEU A 12 6.89 -21.47 -4.91
N TYR A 13 8.06 -20.84 -5.02
CA TYR A 13 8.39 -20.02 -6.18
C TYR A 13 8.38 -20.85 -7.48
N ARG A 14 8.98 -22.06 -7.47
CA ARG A 14 8.93 -22.96 -8.63
C ARG A 14 7.50 -23.28 -9.07
N LYS A 15 6.61 -23.60 -8.13
CA LYS A 15 5.19 -23.84 -8.45
C LYS A 15 4.53 -22.60 -9.05
N LEU A 16 4.81 -21.41 -8.52
CA LEU A 16 4.26 -20.16 -9.02
C LEU A 16 4.70 -19.85 -10.45
N ILE A 17 6.00 -19.95 -10.76
CA ILE A 17 6.53 -19.60 -12.09
C ILE A 17 6.12 -20.58 -13.21
N HIS A 18 5.77 -21.80 -12.86
CA HIS A 18 5.25 -22.82 -13.80
C HIS A 18 3.71 -22.87 -13.82
N GLY A 19 3.06 -22.12 -12.94
CA GLY A 19 1.60 -22.01 -12.86
C GLY A 19 1.03 -20.91 -13.77
N PRO A 20 -0.29 -20.71 -13.72
CA PRO A 20 -1.00 -19.71 -14.56
C PRO A 20 -0.53 -18.26 -14.33
N TYR A 21 0.03 -17.97 -13.17
CA TYR A 21 0.51 -16.63 -12.78
C TYR A 21 2.01 -16.45 -12.94
N GLY A 22 2.68 -17.32 -13.71
CA GLY A 22 4.15 -17.41 -13.76
C GLY A 22 4.83 -16.11 -14.18
N LYS A 23 4.25 -15.36 -15.12
CA LYS A 23 4.76 -14.06 -15.56
C LYS A 23 4.73 -13.03 -14.40
N PHE A 24 3.62 -12.93 -13.73
CA PHE A 24 3.44 -12.05 -12.57
C PHE A 24 4.36 -12.43 -11.40
N ALA A 25 4.49 -13.73 -11.11
CA ALA A 25 5.35 -14.23 -10.05
C ALA A 25 6.83 -13.90 -10.28
N ARG A 26 7.32 -13.97 -11.53
CA ARG A 26 8.71 -13.61 -11.87
C ARG A 26 8.98 -12.14 -11.63
N VAL A 27 8.09 -11.27 -12.09
CA VAL A 27 8.22 -9.83 -11.90
C VAL A 27 8.26 -9.48 -10.41
N TYR A 28 7.31 -9.99 -9.63
CA TYR A 28 7.26 -9.71 -8.20
C TYR A 28 8.47 -10.26 -7.44
N ALA A 29 8.90 -11.48 -7.75
CA ALA A 29 10.08 -12.07 -7.15
C ALA A 29 11.36 -11.29 -7.49
N GLY A 30 11.49 -10.79 -8.71
CA GLY A 30 12.57 -9.90 -9.14
C GLY A 30 12.60 -8.64 -8.26
N ARG A 31 11.49 -7.95 -8.11
CA ARG A 31 11.36 -6.76 -7.25
C ARG A 31 11.79 -7.05 -5.81
N LEU A 32 11.34 -8.16 -5.22
CA LEU A 32 11.72 -8.53 -3.84
C LEU A 32 13.22 -8.82 -3.72
N SER A 33 13.84 -9.36 -4.76
CA SER A 33 15.27 -9.61 -4.82
C SER A 33 16.06 -8.29 -4.93
N ASP A 34 15.66 -7.39 -5.82
CA ASP A 34 16.33 -6.11 -6.08
C ASP A 34 16.27 -5.19 -4.85
N GLU A 35 15.16 -5.21 -4.14
CA GLU A 35 14.98 -4.48 -2.87
C GLU A 35 15.66 -5.17 -1.67
N GLY A 36 16.31 -6.32 -1.86
CA GLY A 36 17.12 -6.99 -0.84
C GLY A 36 16.34 -7.63 0.31
N PHE A 37 15.08 -8.03 0.07
CA PHE A 37 14.27 -8.67 1.11
C PHE A 37 14.87 -9.98 1.61
N GLY A 38 14.73 -10.25 2.93
CA GLY A 38 15.12 -11.51 3.53
C GLY A 38 14.15 -12.65 3.20
N ARG A 39 14.62 -13.90 3.40
CA ARG A 39 13.89 -15.15 3.13
C ARG A 39 12.44 -15.13 3.62
N GLN A 40 12.22 -14.75 4.89
CA GLN A 40 10.90 -14.81 5.51
C GLN A 40 9.92 -13.83 4.88
N CYS A 41 10.36 -12.58 4.63
CA CYS A 41 9.55 -11.58 3.95
C CYS A 41 9.24 -12.00 2.52
N THR A 42 10.20 -12.56 1.79
CA THR A 42 10.00 -13.05 0.42
C THR A 42 9.00 -14.19 0.38
N TRP A 43 9.15 -15.18 1.27
CA TRP A 43 8.18 -16.29 1.36
C TRP A 43 6.77 -15.80 1.65
N ARG A 44 6.63 -14.90 2.64
CA ARG A 44 5.36 -14.32 3.02
C ARG A 44 4.71 -13.54 1.87
N SER A 45 5.48 -12.69 1.20
CA SER A 45 5.02 -11.89 0.07
C SER A 45 4.55 -12.77 -1.10
N LEU A 46 5.27 -13.83 -1.43
CA LEU A 46 4.89 -14.78 -2.48
C LEU A 46 3.68 -15.65 -2.07
N SER A 47 3.53 -15.98 -0.80
CA SER A 47 2.34 -16.69 -0.30
C SER A 47 1.10 -15.80 -0.41
N LEU A 48 1.22 -14.54 0.00
CA LEU A 48 0.15 -13.55 -0.11
C LEU A 48 -0.22 -13.26 -1.57
N PHE A 49 0.78 -13.15 -2.45
CA PHE A 49 0.58 -13.04 -3.90
C PHE A 49 -0.26 -14.22 -4.44
N ARG A 50 0.09 -15.45 -4.08
CA ARG A 50 -0.66 -16.63 -4.50
C ARG A 50 -2.10 -16.56 -4.05
N GLU A 51 -2.33 -16.26 -2.77
CA GLU A 51 -3.67 -16.16 -2.20
C GLU A 51 -4.52 -15.09 -2.89
N LEU A 52 -3.92 -13.92 -3.18
CA LEU A 52 -4.58 -12.86 -3.94
C LEU A 52 -4.97 -13.32 -5.34
N MET A 53 -4.04 -13.96 -6.08
CA MET A 53 -4.30 -14.40 -7.46
C MET A 53 -5.34 -15.52 -7.52
N ASP A 54 -5.26 -16.48 -6.60
CA ASP A 54 -6.24 -17.57 -6.51
C ASP A 54 -7.64 -17.01 -6.18
N TRP A 55 -7.73 -16.04 -5.26
CA TRP A 55 -8.98 -15.35 -4.94
C TRP A 55 -9.50 -14.52 -6.13
N HIS A 56 -8.63 -13.76 -6.79
CA HIS A 56 -8.97 -12.87 -7.90
C HIS A 56 -9.57 -13.65 -9.07
N VAL A 57 -8.87 -14.69 -9.51
CA VAL A 57 -9.34 -15.57 -10.60
C VAL A 57 -10.53 -16.41 -10.17
N GLY A 58 -10.57 -16.87 -8.92
CA GLY A 58 -11.71 -17.60 -8.36
C GLY A 58 -13.01 -16.77 -8.34
N ASN A 59 -12.90 -15.43 -8.34
CA ASN A 59 -14.04 -14.51 -8.51
C ASN A 59 -14.31 -14.12 -9.97
N GLY A 60 -13.68 -14.78 -10.95
CA GLY A 60 -13.92 -14.59 -12.37
C GLY A 60 -13.22 -13.40 -13.00
N HIS A 61 -12.21 -12.83 -12.35
CA HIS A 61 -11.42 -11.73 -12.88
C HIS A 61 -10.20 -12.21 -13.66
N ASP A 62 -9.82 -11.49 -14.71
CA ASP A 62 -8.58 -11.74 -15.43
C ASP A 62 -7.38 -11.29 -14.55
N PRO A 63 -6.27 -12.08 -14.49
CA PRO A 63 -5.05 -11.63 -13.82
C PRO A 63 -4.55 -10.25 -14.23
N GLN A 64 -4.80 -9.84 -15.47
CA GLN A 64 -4.38 -8.55 -16.01
C GLN A 64 -5.24 -7.37 -15.52
N ASP A 65 -6.44 -7.62 -14.99
CA ASP A 65 -7.33 -6.58 -14.48
C ASP A 65 -7.04 -6.21 -13.01
N LEU A 66 -6.00 -6.79 -12.43
CA LEU A 66 -5.66 -6.56 -11.02
C LEU A 66 -5.40 -5.07 -10.74
N SER A 67 -6.11 -4.53 -9.74
CA SER A 67 -6.05 -3.11 -9.34
C SER A 67 -6.18 -2.94 -7.83
N GLU A 68 -6.07 -1.70 -7.35
CA GLU A 68 -6.24 -1.37 -5.93
C GLU A 68 -7.59 -1.84 -5.38
N VAL A 69 -8.65 -1.68 -6.17
CA VAL A 69 -10.01 -2.10 -5.76
C VAL A 69 -10.05 -3.60 -5.48
N HIS A 70 -9.37 -4.41 -6.31
CA HIS A 70 -9.28 -5.85 -6.10
C HIS A 70 -8.44 -6.20 -4.89
N VAL A 71 -7.33 -5.49 -4.67
CA VAL A 71 -6.49 -5.66 -3.47
C VAL A 71 -7.26 -5.32 -2.21
N ASP A 72 -8.00 -4.23 -2.18
CA ASP A 72 -8.78 -3.82 -1.00
C ASP A 72 -9.89 -4.83 -0.69
N ARG A 73 -10.63 -5.29 -1.69
CA ARG A 73 -11.65 -6.35 -1.54
C ARG A 73 -11.06 -7.68 -1.07
N PHE A 74 -9.90 -8.04 -1.58
CA PHE A 74 -9.19 -9.23 -1.12
C PHE A 74 -8.78 -9.11 0.36
N LEU A 75 -8.24 -7.97 0.76
CA LEU A 75 -7.86 -7.72 2.15
C LEU A 75 -9.07 -7.74 3.07
N GLU A 76 -10.20 -7.15 2.67
CA GLU A 76 -11.46 -7.23 3.42
C GLU A 76 -11.94 -8.68 3.58
N HIS A 77 -11.89 -9.47 2.49
CA HIS A 77 -12.22 -10.89 2.53
C HIS A 77 -11.28 -11.66 3.45
N ARG A 78 -9.97 -11.44 3.33
CA ARG A 78 -8.94 -12.09 4.13
C ARG A 78 -9.10 -11.77 5.63
N PHE A 79 -9.37 -10.53 6.00
CA PHE A 79 -9.51 -10.09 7.38
C PHE A 79 -10.76 -10.61 8.11
N LYS A 80 -11.74 -11.13 7.38
CA LYS A 80 -12.85 -11.88 8.00
C LYS A 80 -12.40 -13.21 8.61
N HIS A 81 -11.29 -13.76 8.14
CA HIS A 81 -10.80 -15.09 8.54
C HIS A 81 -9.44 -15.05 9.27
N TRP A 82 -8.69 -13.93 9.15
CA TRP A 82 -7.34 -13.79 9.69
C TRP A 82 -7.15 -12.40 10.29
N SER A 83 -6.36 -12.33 11.35
CA SER A 83 -6.00 -11.02 11.93
C SER A 83 -5.26 -10.15 10.91
N PRO A 84 -5.59 -8.85 10.80
CA PRO A 84 -4.89 -7.93 9.92
C PRO A 84 -3.40 -7.88 10.26
N ASP A 85 -2.56 -8.09 9.25
CA ASP A 85 -1.14 -7.84 9.37
C ASP A 85 -0.81 -6.52 8.66
N SER A 86 -0.14 -5.62 9.37
CA SER A 86 0.21 -4.28 8.87
C SER A 86 1.09 -4.31 7.61
N GLY A 87 1.79 -5.43 7.37
CA GLY A 87 2.65 -5.62 6.20
C GLY A 87 1.93 -6.06 4.93
N ASP A 88 0.74 -6.65 5.03
CA ASP A 88 0.04 -7.23 3.88
C ASP A 88 -0.31 -6.18 2.83
N ARG A 89 -0.88 -5.05 3.24
CA ARG A 89 -1.20 -3.93 2.33
C ARG A 89 0.05 -3.37 1.64
N SER A 90 1.15 -3.22 2.37
CA SER A 90 2.42 -2.72 1.82
C SER A 90 3.03 -3.70 0.81
N ALA A 91 2.95 -5.01 1.08
CA ALA A 91 3.40 -6.06 0.16
C ALA A 91 2.59 -6.06 -1.13
N LEU A 92 1.26 -5.91 -1.06
CA LEU A 92 0.40 -5.89 -2.24
C LEU A 92 0.50 -4.58 -3.05
N ARG A 93 0.74 -3.44 -2.41
CA ARG A 93 1.06 -2.19 -3.12
C ARG A 93 2.37 -2.31 -3.91
N ARG A 94 3.39 -2.93 -3.31
CA ARG A 94 4.67 -3.21 -3.99
C ARG A 94 4.46 -4.15 -5.19
N LEU A 95 3.63 -5.18 -5.03
CA LEU A 95 3.24 -6.06 -6.13
C LEU A 95 2.63 -5.26 -7.29
N LEU A 96 1.59 -4.46 -7.04
CA LEU A 96 0.94 -3.65 -8.07
C LEU A 96 1.93 -2.69 -8.76
N SER A 97 2.81 -2.03 -7.99
CA SER A 97 3.86 -1.16 -8.57
C SER A 97 4.76 -1.93 -9.54
N ALA A 98 5.29 -3.08 -9.11
CA ALA A 98 6.16 -3.91 -9.95
C ALA A 98 5.45 -4.40 -11.23
N LEU A 99 4.20 -4.83 -11.11
CA LEU A 99 3.42 -5.30 -12.26
C LEU A 99 3.08 -4.18 -13.25
N ARG A 100 2.86 -2.95 -12.77
CA ARG A 100 2.60 -1.78 -13.61
C ARG A 100 3.84 -1.32 -14.37
N GLU A 101 4.98 -1.30 -13.71
CA GLU A 101 6.25 -0.96 -14.34
C GLU A 101 6.56 -1.87 -15.53
N GLU A 102 6.13 -3.13 -15.46
CA GLU A 102 6.25 -4.13 -16.54
C GLU A 102 5.03 -4.15 -17.48
N GLY A 103 4.06 -3.28 -17.29
CA GLY A 103 2.86 -3.19 -18.14
C GLY A 103 1.96 -4.44 -18.08
N LEU A 104 2.00 -5.21 -16.98
CA LEU A 104 1.22 -6.44 -16.81
C LEU A 104 -0.18 -6.21 -16.27
N VAL A 105 -0.39 -5.06 -15.61
CA VAL A 105 -1.69 -4.63 -15.07
C VAL A 105 -1.91 -3.16 -15.42
N PRO A 106 -3.16 -2.67 -15.39
CA PRO A 106 -3.49 -1.30 -15.76
C PRO A 106 -2.71 -0.28 -14.90
N ALA A 107 -2.42 0.86 -15.49
CA ALA A 107 -1.92 2.00 -14.72
C ALA A 107 -2.89 2.31 -13.55
N ALA A 108 -2.35 2.83 -12.46
CA ALA A 108 -3.21 3.30 -11.38
C ALA A 108 -4.23 4.30 -11.94
N ALA A 109 -5.51 4.09 -11.65
CA ALA A 109 -6.48 5.12 -11.93
C ALA A 109 -6.01 6.43 -11.29
N PRO A 110 -6.18 7.57 -11.96
CA PRO A 110 -5.90 8.84 -11.31
C PRO A 110 -6.76 8.87 -10.04
N VAL A 111 -6.12 8.81 -8.89
CA VAL A 111 -6.81 9.01 -7.62
C VAL A 111 -7.17 10.50 -7.63
N GLU A 112 -8.45 10.81 -7.81
CA GLU A 112 -8.96 12.14 -7.49
C GLU A 112 -8.68 12.32 -5.99
N ARG A 113 -7.58 13.01 -5.70
CA ARG A 113 -7.19 13.29 -4.33
C ARG A 113 -8.24 14.19 -3.71
N THR A 114 -8.77 13.75 -2.60
CA THR A 114 -9.65 14.61 -1.82
C THR A 114 -8.92 15.90 -1.46
N GLU A 115 -9.66 16.94 -1.20
CA GLU A 115 -9.07 18.22 -0.80
C GLU A 115 -8.18 18.07 0.45
N HIS A 116 -8.60 17.25 1.41
CA HIS A 116 -7.79 16.90 2.59
C HIS A 116 -6.45 16.25 2.21
N GLU A 117 -6.45 15.30 1.27
CA GLU A 117 -5.21 14.66 0.83
C GLU A 117 -4.27 15.66 0.14
N GLN A 118 -4.80 16.57 -0.66
CA GLN A 118 -4.00 17.63 -1.29
C GLN A 118 -3.36 18.56 -0.24
N ILE A 119 -4.09 18.90 0.81
CA ILE A 119 -3.59 19.71 1.92
C ILE A 119 -2.49 18.97 2.68
N VAL A 120 -2.71 17.70 3.01
CA VAL A 120 -1.73 16.84 3.69
C VAL A 120 -0.46 16.67 2.86
N ASP A 121 -0.56 16.53 1.54
CA ASP A 121 0.61 16.45 0.66
C ASP A 121 1.40 17.77 0.61
N LYS A 122 0.72 18.92 0.55
CA LYS A 122 1.37 20.23 0.65
C LYS A 122 2.07 20.41 2.00
N PHE A 123 1.44 19.99 3.08
CA PHE A 123 2.04 20.01 4.41
C PHE A 123 3.27 19.09 4.50
N ALA A 124 3.21 17.89 3.97
CA ALA A 124 4.34 16.96 3.90
C ALA A 124 5.53 17.55 3.11
N ALA A 125 5.24 18.19 1.96
CA ALA A 125 6.25 18.87 1.18
C ALA A 125 6.92 20.01 1.96
N TYR A 126 6.15 20.80 2.70
CA TYR A 126 6.66 21.83 3.61
C TYR A 126 7.57 21.25 4.69
N LEU A 127 7.13 20.19 5.38
CA LEU A 127 7.93 19.53 6.43
C LEU A 127 9.27 19.00 5.90
N THR A 128 9.26 18.48 4.66
CA THR A 128 10.48 17.96 4.04
C THR A 128 11.41 19.08 3.58
N ARG A 129 10.89 20.08 2.84
CA ARG A 129 11.71 21.10 2.17
C ARG A 129 12.14 22.21 3.11
N GLU A 130 11.20 22.72 3.93
CA GLU A 130 11.45 23.90 4.77
C GLU A 130 11.94 23.52 6.18
N ARG A 131 11.52 22.36 6.69
CA ARG A 131 11.86 21.91 8.04
C ARG A 131 12.91 20.79 8.06
N GLY A 132 13.23 20.19 6.91
CA GLY A 132 14.26 19.16 6.78
C GLY A 132 13.99 17.91 7.62
N LEU A 133 12.72 17.57 7.89
CA LEU A 133 12.38 16.43 8.73
C LEU A 133 12.65 15.11 8.03
N ALA A 134 13.04 14.10 8.82
CA ALA A 134 13.23 12.74 8.33
C ALA A 134 11.92 12.15 7.77
N ALA A 135 12.01 11.29 6.75
CA ALA A 135 10.85 10.70 6.08
C ALA A 135 9.85 10.02 7.05
N SER A 136 10.36 9.28 8.04
CA SER A 136 9.52 8.64 9.06
C SER A 136 8.72 9.65 9.89
N THR A 137 9.33 10.80 10.22
CA THR A 137 8.66 11.88 10.96
C THR A 137 7.61 12.57 10.08
N VAL A 138 7.91 12.76 8.79
CA VAL A 138 6.95 13.33 7.83
C VAL A 138 5.73 12.42 7.70
N GLU A 139 5.90 11.11 7.53
CA GLU A 139 4.79 10.14 7.43
C GLU A 139 3.94 10.13 8.71
N HIS A 140 4.55 10.19 9.89
CA HIS A 140 3.81 10.29 11.14
C HIS A 140 2.96 11.58 11.19
N ASN A 141 3.54 12.73 10.83
CA ASN A 141 2.84 14.00 10.82
C ASN A 141 1.71 14.05 9.77
N LYS A 142 1.88 13.38 8.60
CA LYS A 142 0.80 13.21 7.61
C LYS A 142 -0.42 12.52 8.22
N LEU A 143 -0.19 11.44 8.97
CA LEU A 143 -1.27 10.70 9.62
C LEU A 143 -2.03 11.58 10.62
N LEU A 144 -1.30 12.34 11.46
CA LEU A 144 -1.90 13.25 12.41
C LEU A 144 -2.68 14.38 11.72
N ALA A 145 -2.10 14.99 10.68
CA ALA A 145 -2.75 16.03 9.90
C ALA A 145 -4.03 15.54 9.23
N HIS A 146 -3.99 14.32 8.65
CA HIS A 146 -5.18 13.72 8.02
C HIS A 146 -6.32 13.50 9.03
N ARG A 147 -6.03 12.99 10.22
CA ARG A 147 -7.00 12.80 11.30
C ARG A 147 -7.58 14.14 11.78
N PHE A 148 -6.70 15.12 11.98
CA PHE A 148 -7.11 16.47 12.36
C PHE A 148 -8.08 17.08 11.34
N LEU A 149 -7.76 17.02 10.06
CA LEU A 149 -8.60 17.57 8.99
C LEU A 149 -9.96 16.85 8.92
N GLN A 150 -9.99 15.54 9.06
CA GLN A 150 -11.25 14.79 9.06
C GLN A 150 -12.16 15.16 10.23
N GLU A 151 -11.60 15.39 11.42
CA GLU A 151 -12.39 15.68 12.62
C GLU A 151 -12.77 17.17 12.74
N VAL A 152 -11.83 18.06 12.46
CA VAL A 152 -11.98 19.50 12.76
C VAL A 152 -12.41 20.30 11.53
N CYS A 153 -12.06 19.84 10.32
CA CYS A 153 -12.36 20.54 9.06
C CYS A 153 -13.06 19.61 8.05
N PRO A 154 -14.20 18.98 8.38
CA PRO A 154 -14.85 18.01 7.50
C PRO A 154 -15.28 18.61 6.14
N ALA A 155 -15.44 19.92 6.06
CA ALA A 155 -15.80 20.66 4.85
C ALA A 155 -14.60 20.99 3.93
N GLY A 156 -13.42 20.42 4.17
CA GLY A 156 -12.22 20.69 3.36
C GLY A 156 -11.60 22.06 3.65
N ALA A 157 -11.07 22.71 2.59
CA ALA A 157 -10.41 24.02 2.71
C ALA A 157 -11.34 25.13 3.22
N ASP A 158 -12.61 25.08 2.90
CA ASP A 158 -13.61 26.03 3.41
C ASP A 158 -13.72 25.96 4.94
N GLY A 159 -13.43 24.80 5.54
CA GLY A 159 -13.39 24.60 6.98
C GLY A 159 -12.28 25.39 7.68
N PHE A 160 -11.19 25.74 6.99
CA PHE A 160 -10.10 26.53 7.58
C PHE A 160 -10.51 27.95 7.95
N ALA A 161 -11.42 28.56 7.20
CA ALA A 161 -11.92 29.89 7.51
C ALA A 161 -12.72 29.93 8.82
N ALA A 162 -13.27 28.79 9.23
CA ALA A 162 -14.03 28.62 10.47
C ALA A 162 -13.18 28.09 11.63
N LEU A 163 -11.89 27.80 11.41
CA LEU A 163 -11.01 27.21 12.42
C LEU A 163 -10.73 28.23 13.53
N THR A 164 -11.05 27.87 14.78
CA THR A 164 -10.73 28.68 15.94
C THR A 164 -9.65 28.03 16.81
N PRO A 165 -8.91 28.80 17.63
CA PRO A 165 -7.92 28.24 18.55
C PRO A 165 -8.53 27.19 19.49
N GLU A 166 -9.77 27.40 19.92
CA GLU A 166 -10.49 26.51 20.84
C GLU A 166 -10.73 25.12 20.19
N MET A 167 -11.04 25.10 18.89
CA MET A 167 -11.19 23.83 18.14
C MET A 167 -9.88 23.05 18.09
N VAL A 168 -8.76 23.74 17.87
CA VAL A 168 -7.42 23.12 17.85
C VAL A 168 -7.04 22.59 19.23
N ILE A 169 -7.23 23.41 20.27
CA ILE A 169 -6.94 23.01 21.66
C ILE A 169 -7.80 21.82 22.05
N GLY A 170 -9.09 21.85 21.79
CA GLY A 170 -10.00 20.75 22.10
C GLY A 170 -9.67 19.45 21.35
N TYR A 171 -9.10 19.54 20.14
CA TYR A 171 -8.56 18.36 19.45
C TYR A 171 -7.34 17.78 20.17
N VAL A 172 -6.37 18.63 20.52
CA VAL A 172 -5.12 18.22 21.20
C VAL A 172 -5.41 17.62 22.59
N GLU A 173 -6.40 18.13 23.31
CA GLU A 173 -6.77 17.62 24.64
C GLU A 173 -7.44 16.22 24.59
N ARG A 174 -8.01 15.83 23.43
CA ARG A 174 -8.65 14.52 23.25
C ARG A 174 -7.73 13.44 22.72
N HIS A 175 -6.56 13.80 22.17
CA HIS A 175 -5.62 12.91 21.48
C HIS A 175 -4.19 13.02 21.97
#